data_f3811116d91320485510b1f4d2f576ed
#
_entry.id   f3811116d91320485510b1f4d2f576ed
#
_cell.length_a   1.000
_cell.length_b   1.000
_cell.length_c   1.000
_cell.angle_alpha   90.00
_cell.angle_beta   90.00
_cell.angle_gamma   90.00
#
_symmetry.space_group_name_H-M   'P 1'
#
loop_
_entity.id
_entity.type
_entity.pdbx_description
1 polymer ?
#
loop_
_entity_poly.entity_id
_entity_poly.type
_entity_poly.pdbx_seq_one_letter_code
_entity_poly.pdbx_strand_id
1 'polypeptide(L)'
;MKERLDVFLVNKKMYETRNKAQNAIESGDIKVDNNIITSSSFKVSENNKVEIVYNSLPYVSRGGLKLEKALKVFNINCENKIVLDIGASTGGFTDCCLQNKAKKVYALDVGENQLHESLKNDNRVISLEKTNFRNINIEEFKNYNIDLVVVDVSFISLSYIFENVSKILNKDKCLIALIKPQFETNKKEHNKNGVVNNPKIHFEVIKNVISYANKYGLYLNKLDSSPIRGDKSGNIEYISLFTFNKDNICNENIKCVINNAFNKDI
;
A
#
# COMPACT_ATOMS: atom_id res chain seq x y z
N MET A 1 17.52 -20.70 -20.46
CA MET A 1 16.86 -21.01 -19.16
C MET A 1 16.14 -19.76 -18.66
N LYS A 2 14.96 -19.90 -18.01
CA LYS A 2 14.27 -18.72 -17.46
C LYS A 2 14.69 -18.47 -16.01
N GLU A 3 15.12 -17.26 -15.68
CA GLU A 3 15.47 -16.83 -14.32
C GLU A 3 14.60 -15.65 -13.86
N ARG A 4 14.70 -15.27 -12.60
CA ARG A 4 13.97 -14.10 -12.06
C ARG A 4 14.58 -12.81 -12.61
N LEU A 5 13.75 -11.82 -12.86
CA LEU A 5 14.18 -10.54 -13.40
C LEU A 5 15.19 -9.82 -12.48
N ASP A 6 14.98 -9.84 -11.15
CA ASP A 6 15.94 -9.26 -10.19
C ASP A 6 17.33 -9.92 -10.23
N VAL A 7 17.38 -11.23 -10.47
CA VAL A 7 18.62 -11.98 -10.64
C VAL A 7 19.25 -11.68 -11.99
N PHE A 8 18.45 -11.70 -13.06
CA PHE A 8 18.89 -11.40 -14.42
C PHE A 8 19.58 -10.02 -14.52
N LEU A 9 18.96 -8.98 -13.94
CA LEU A 9 19.50 -7.61 -13.96
C LEU A 9 20.87 -7.50 -13.28
N VAL A 10 21.09 -8.25 -12.19
CA VAL A 10 22.40 -8.31 -11.51
C VAL A 10 23.41 -9.13 -12.32
N ASN A 11 23.00 -10.30 -12.85
CA ASN A 11 23.86 -11.13 -13.68
C ASN A 11 24.34 -10.40 -14.95
N LYS A 12 23.46 -9.57 -15.55
CA LYS A 12 23.80 -8.72 -16.71
C LYS A 12 24.52 -7.43 -16.31
N LYS A 13 24.86 -7.23 -15.02
CA LYS A 13 25.53 -6.03 -14.48
C LYS A 13 24.78 -4.73 -14.74
N MET A 14 23.46 -4.79 -14.93
CA MET A 14 22.60 -3.62 -15.05
C MET A 14 22.38 -2.96 -13.67
N TYR A 15 22.46 -3.73 -12.59
CA TYR A 15 22.42 -3.25 -11.21
C TYR A 15 23.48 -3.98 -10.37
N GLU A 16 24.03 -3.26 -9.37
CA GLU A 16 25.10 -3.80 -8.51
C GLU A 16 24.59 -4.86 -7.51
N THR A 17 23.34 -4.69 -7.03
CA THR A 17 22.76 -5.58 -6.02
C THR A 17 21.32 -5.94 -6.36
N ARG A 18 20.85 -7.09 -5.82
CA ARG A 18 19.45 -7.50 -6.00
C ARG A 18 18.47 -6.50 -5.39
N ASN A 19 18.81 -5.87 -4.27
CA ASN A 19 17.95 -4.87 -3.66
C ASN A 19 17.78 -3.64 -4.57
N LYS A 20 18.89 -3.14 -5.18
CA LYS A 20 18.80 -2.05 -6.16
C LYS A 20 17.97 -2.44 -7.38
N ALA A 21 18.15 -3.66 -7.89
CA ALA A 21 17.37 -4.18 -9.01
C ALA A 21 15.87 -4.33 -8.64
N GLN A 22 15.56 -4.82 -7.45
CA GLN A 22 14.18 -4.95 -6.98
C GLN A 22 13.50 -3.59 -6.85
N ASN A 23 14.17 -2.61 -6.26
CA ASN A 23 13.65 -1.24 -6.15
C ASN A 23 13.36 -0.65 -7.53
N ALA A 24 14.28 -0.78 -8.49
CA ALA A 24 14.07 -0.29 -9.86
C ALA A 24 12.91 -0.99 -10.59
N ILE A 25 12.75 -2.31 -10.38
CA ILE A 25 11.60 -3.05 -10.92
C ILE A 25 10.29 -2.54 -10.28
N GLU A 26 10.26 -2.40 -8.96
CA GLU A 26 9.08 -1.92 -8.22
C GLU A 26 8.72 -0.47 -8.58
N SER A 27 9.72 0.36 -8.89
CA SER A 27 9.54 1.72 -9.41
C SER A 27 9.07 1.77 -10.86
N GLY A 28 8.96 0.61 -11.55
CA GLY A 28 8.56 0.55 -12.95
C GLY A 28 9.63 1.02 -13.94
N ASP A 29 10.90 1.07 -13.51
CA ASP A 29 12.02 1.49 -14.35
C ASP A 29 12.49 0.40 -15.32
N ILE A 30 11.85 -0.78 -15.29
CA ILE A 30 12.25 -1.90 -16.13
C ILE A 30 11.12 -2.29 -17.09
N LYS A 31 11.46 -2.31 -18.39
CA LYS A 31 10.62 -2.92 -19.44
C LYS A 31 11.18 -4.26 -19.87
N VAL A 32 10.28 -5.22 -20.09
CA VAL A 32 10.57 -6.49 -20.75
C VAL A 32 9.63 -6.62 -21.94
N ASP A 33 10.18 -6.74 -23.14
CA ASP A 33 9.44 -6.84 -24.40
C ASP A 33 8.38 -5.72 -24.53
N ASN A 34 8.79 -4.48 -24.28
CA ASN A 34 7.99 -3.24 -24.28
C ASN A 34 6.95 -3.10 -23.15
N ASN A 35 6.82 -4.08 -22.25
CA ASN A 35 5.91 -4.00 -21.11
C ASN A 35 6.67 -3.60 -19.84
N ILE A 36 6.14 -2.63 -19.07
CA ILE A 36 6.67 -2.27 -17.76
C ILE A 36 6.44 -3.45 -16.82
N ILE A 37 7.51 -3.94 -16.18
CA ILE A 37 7.46 -5.02 -15.20
C ILE A 37 7.75 -4.45 -13.83
N THR A 38 6.82 -4.65 -12.90
CA THR A 38 6.94 -4.19 -11.51
C THR A 38 7.08 -5.35 -10.51
N SER A 39 7.14 -6.60 -11.00
CA SER A 39 7.35 -7.78 -10.17
C SER A 39 8.78 -8.31 -10.32
N SER A 40 9.55 -8.26 -9.24
CA SER A 40 10.92 -8.76 -9.20
C SER A 40 11.06 -10.27 -9.45
N SER A 41 9.96 -11.02 -9.23
CA SER A 41 9.89 -12.47 -9.50
C SER A 41 9.52 -12.82 -10.95
N PHE A 42 9.24 -11.83 -11.79
CA PHE A 42 8.95 -12.05 -13.21
C PHE A 42 10.06 -12.88 -13.87
N LYS A 43 9.68 -13.83 -14.74
CA LYS A 43 10.62 -14.76 -15.36
C LYS A 43 11.04 -14.27 -16.73
N VAL A 44 12.34 -14.04 -16.88
CA VAL A 44 12.98 -13.62 -18.13
C VAL A 44 14.00 -14.66 -18.60
N SER A 45 14.29 -14.64 -19.87
CA SER A 45 15.34 -15.41 -20.53
C SER A 45 16.22 -14.47 -21.34
N GLU A 46 17.31 -14.96 -21.89
CA GLU A 46 18.21 -14.17 -22.76
C GLU A 46 17.53 -13.66 -24.05
N ASN A 47 16.42 -14.27 -24.45
CA ASN A 47 15.68 -13.87 -25.64
C ASN A 47 14.72 -12.68 -25.37
N ASN A 48 14.50 -12.31 -24.12
CA ASN A 48 13.67 -11.16 -23.80
C ASN A 48 14.50 -9.88 -23.92
N LYS A 49 13.90 -8.85 -24.55
CA LYS A 49 14.49 -7.50 -24.58
C LYS A 49 14.21 -6.83 -23.23
N VAL A 50 15.26 -6.64 -22.42
CA VAL A 50 15.15 -5.96 -21.12
C VAL A 50 15.78 -4.57 -21.23
N GLU A 51 15.03 -3.54 -20.89
CA GLU A 51 15.43 -2.13 -21.00
C GLU A 51 15.21 -1.41 -19.67
N ILE A 52 16.15 -0.53 -19.31
CA ILE A 52 15.96 0.41 -18.20
C ILE A 52 15.28 1.66 -18.77
N VAL A 53 14.12 2.02 -18.21
CA VAL A 53 13.36 3.19 -18.60
C VAL A 53 13.04 3.97 -17.31
N TYR A 54 13.71 5.07 -17.14
CA TYR A 54 13.51 5.91 -15.97
C TYR A 54 12.17 6.64 -16.02
N ASN A 55 11.50 6.78 -14.88
CA ASN A 55 10.25 7.55 -14.72
C ASN A 55 9.04 7.03 -15.51
N SER A 56 8.85 5.73 -15.58
CA SER A 56 7.68 5.13 -16.23
C SER A 56 6.41 5.17 -15.37
N LEU A 57 6.55 5.28 -14.05
CA LEU A 57 5.45 5.48 -13.10
C LEU A 57 5.42 6.94 -12.62
N PRO A 58 4.23 7.51 -12.32
CA PRO A 58 4.12 8.86 -11.78
C PRO A 58 4.65 9.00 -10.34
N TYR A 59 4.93 7.90 -9.66
CA TYR A 59 5.37 7.82 -8.27
C TYR A 59 6.63 6.96 -8.14
N VAL A 60 7.39 7.15 -7.05
CA VAL A 60 8.60 6.36 -6.75
C VAL A 60 8.34 4.85 -6.63
N SER A 61 7.09 4.43 -6.49
CA SER A 61 6.68 3.04 -6.62
C SER A 61 5.19 2.94 -7.01
N ARG A 62 4.79 1.79 -7.52
CA ARG A 62 3.40 1.51 -7.92
C ARG A 62 2.38 1.62 -6.78
N GLY A 63 2.84 1.60 -5.50
CA GLY A 63 1.99 1.87 -4.34
C GLY A 63 1.26 3.20 -4.47
N GLY A 64 1.90 4.23 -5.01
CA GLY A 64 1.29 5.54 -5.22
C GLY A 64 -0.01 5.52 -6.04
N LEU A 65 -0.11 4.62 -7.03
CA LEU A 65 -1.34 4.45 -7.83
C LEU A 65 -2.53 3.98 -6.98
N LYS A 66 -2.28 3.19 -5.93
CA LYS A 66 -3.34 2.73 -5.01
C LYS A 66 -3.92 3.90 -4.23
N LEU A 67 -3.03 4.75 -3.67
CA LEU A 67 -3.46 5.93 -2.92
C LEU A 67 -4.09 6.98 -3.84
N GLU A 68 -3.54 7.21 -5.02
CA GLU A 68 -4.13 8.12 -6.02
C GLU A 68 -5.59 7.76 -6.30
N LYS A 69 -5.86 6.46 -6.57
CA LYS A 69 -7.23 6.00 -6.76
C LYS A 69 -8.08 6.27 -5.50
N ALA A 70 -7.57 5.96 -4.31
CA ALA A 70 -8.30 6.19 -3.06
C ALA A 70 -8.65 7.66 -2.86
N LEU A 71 -7.70 8.57 -3.05
CA LEU A 71 -7.93 10.02 -2.95
C LEU A 71 -9.02 10.47 -3.92
N LYS A 72 -8.94 10.01 -5.17
CA LYS A 72 -9.92 10.34 -6.22
C LYS A 72 -11.32 9.83 -5.91
N VAL A 73 -11.47 8.51 -5.69
CA VAL A 73 -12.82 7.90 -5.55
C VAL A 73 -13.48 8.22 -4.21
N PHE A 74 -12.68 8.48 -3.18
CA PHE A 74 -13.21 8.87 -1.87
C PHE A 74 -13.38 10.38 -1.71
N ASN A 75 -12.88 11.17 -2.69
CA ASN A 75 -12.89 12.63 -2.66
C ASN A 75 -12.15 13.17 -1.42
N ILE A 76 -10.93 12.68 -1.19
CA ILE A 76 -10.05 13.13 -0.11
C ILE A 76 -8.94 14.01 -0.70
N ASN A 77 -8.77 15.18 -0.12
CA ASN A 77 -7.71 16.11 -0.48
C ASN A 77 -6.53 16.01 0.50
N CYS A 78 -5.31 15.99 0.01
CA CYS A 78 -4.08 16.06 0.83
C CYS A 78 -3.53 17.49 0.98
N GLU A 79 -4.06 18.46 0.25
CA GLU A 79 -3.52 19.83 0.22
C GLU A 79 -3.44 20.45 1.61
N ASN A 80 -2.26 20.96 1.96
CA ASN A 80 -1.92 21.55 3.26
C ASN A 80 -2.07 20.63 4.48
N LYS A 81 -2.24 19.32 4.28
CA LYS A 81 -2.40 18.34 5.37
C LYS A 81 -1.07 17.80 5.86
N ILE A 82 -1.05 17.45 7.14
CA ILE A 82 -0.01 16.63 7.76
C ILE A 82 -0.46 15.18 7.69
N VAL A 83 0.34 14.36 7.02
CA VAL A 83 0.00 12.94 6.75
C VAL A 83 0.94 12.02 7.52
N LEU A 84 0.41 10.94 8.07
CA LEU A 84 1.19 9.82 8.58
C LEU A 84 1.03 8.65 7.60
N ASP A 85 2.13 8.21 7.00
CA ASP A 85 2.22 7.06 6.11
C ASP A 85 2.78 5.87 6.88
N ILE A 86 1.95 4.86 7.16
CA ILE A 86 2.31 3.67 7.94
C ILE A 86 2.58 2.51 6.99
N GLY A 87 3.83 2.04 6.98
CA GLY A 87 4.34 1.08 6.02
C GLY A 87 4.82 1.77 4.74
N ALA A 88 5.58 2.86 4.91
CA ALA A 88 5.99 3.72 3.79
C ALA A 88 6.85 2.98 2.74
N SER A 89 7.67 1.99 3.16
CA SER A 89 8.55 1.23 2.27
C SER A 89 9.37 2.17 1.37
N THR A 90 9.30 2.01 0.05
CA THR A 90 9.97 2.89 -0.93
C THR A 90 9.36 4.30 -1.01
N GLY A 91 8.20 4.53 -0.42
CA GLY A 91 7.57 5.84 -0.32
C GLY A 91 6.49 6.13 -1.37
N GLY A 92 5.87 5.11 -1.96
CA GLY A 92 4.84 5.34 -2.98
C GLY A 92 3.65 6.16 -2.48
N PHE A 93 3.16 5.90 -1.27
CA PHE A 93 2.09 6.68 -0.66
C PHE A 93 2.57 8.07 -0.25
N THR A 94 3.76 8.17 0.34
CA THR A 94 4.43 9.43 0.67
C THR A 94 4.52 10.35 -0.55
N ASP A 95 5.05 9.84 -1.67
CA ASP A 95 5.19 10.60 -2.92
C ASP A 95 3.83 11.05 -3.47
N CYS A 96 2.84 10.16 -3.48
CA CYS A 96 1.47 10.51 -3.86
C CYS A 96 0.90 11.65 -3.01
N CYS A 97 1.10 11.63 -1.69
CA CYS A 97 0.68 12.72 -0.80
C CYS A 97 1.38 14.04 -1.14
N LEU A 98 2.69 14.02 -1.38
CA LEU A 98 3.49 15.21 -1.70
C LEU A 98 3.09 15.82 -3.05
N GLN A 99 2.84 15.00 -4.06
CA GLN A 99 2.34 15.45 -5.38
C GLN A 99 0.93 16.03 -5.27
N ASN A 100 0.12 15.56 -4.32
CA ASN A 100 -1.18 16.14 -3.95
C ASN A 100 -1.06 17.25 -2.89
N LYS A 101 0.11 17.92 -2.82
CA LYS A 101 0.37 19.13 -2.03
C LYS A 101 0.25 18.95 -0.52
N ALA A 102 0.54 17.76 0.02
CA ALA A 102 0.65 17.59 1.45
C ALA A 102 1.70 18.57 2.03
N LYS A 103 1.37 19.16 3.20
CA LYS A 103 2.26 20.08 3.90
C LYS A 103 3.46 19.36 4.49
N LYS A 104 3.22 18.14 5.01
CA LYS A 104 4.24 17.30 5.63
C LYS A 104 3.79 15.84 5.61
N VAL A 105 4.75 14.93 5.46
CA VAL A 105 4.52 13.49 5.56
C VAL A 105 5.50 12.87 6.55
N TYR A 106 4.98 12.19 7.57
CA TYR A 106 5.74 11.31 8.44
C TYR A 106 5.72 9.92 7.82
N ALA A 107 6.82 9.49 7.22
CA ALA A 107 6.96 8.20 6.55
C ALA A 107 7.52 7.16 7.53
N LEU A 108 6.65 6.29 8.05
CA LEU A 108 6.96 5.31 9.07
C LEU A 108 7.10 3.93 8.49
N ASP A 109 8.21 3.25 8.76
CA ASP A 109 8.45 1.86 8.37
C ASP A 109 9.28 1.11 9.42
N VAL A 110 9.08 -0.21 9.50
CA VAL A 110 9.90 -1.11 10.34
C VAL A 110 11.27 -1.39 9.73
N GLY A 111 11.40 -1.22 8.43
CA GLY A 111 12.65 -1.39 7.68
C GLY A 111 13.61 -0.23 7.86
N GLU A 112 14.77 -0.37 7.25
CA GLU A 112 15.84 0.62 7.25
C GLU A 112 16.29 0.90 5.82
N ASN A 113 16.57 2.17 5.49
CA ASN A 113 17.07 2.59 4.18
C ASN A 113 16.19 2.17 2.99
N GLN A 114 14.87 2.05 3.20
CA GLN A 114 13.93 1.66 2.15
C GLN A 114 13.40 2.85 1.36
N LEU A 115 13.23 4.00 2.03
CA LEU A 115 12.63 5.18 1.41
C LEU A 115 13.50 5.67 0.25
N HIS A 116 12.88 6.02 -0.88
CA HIS A 116 13.55 6.50 -2.07
C HIS A 116 14.35 7.79 -1.77
N GLU A 117 15.51 7.95 -2.40
CA GLU A 117 16.44 9.04 -2.09
C GLU A 117 15.84 10.43 -2.34
N SER A 118 15.03 10.58 -3.38
CA SER A 118 14.33 11.86 -3.65
C SER A 118 13.40 12.28 -2.51
N LEU A 119 12.79 11.32 -1.82
CA LEU A 119 11.90 11.57 -0.69
C LEU A 119 12.68 11.84 0.60
N LYS A 120 13.82 11.18 0.80
CA LYS A 120 14.72 11.46 1.94
C LYS A 120 15.24 12.90 1.89
N ASN A 121 15.40 13.45 0.69
CA ASN A 121 15.90 14.82 0.48
C ASN A 121 14.79 15.88 0.41
N ASP A 122 13.50 15.49 0.46
CA ASP A 122 12.39 16.45 0.49
C ASP A 122 12.16 16.94 1.93
N ASN A 123 12.25 18.24 2.15
CA ASN A 123 12.12 18.88 3.47
C ASN A 123 10.72 18.72 4.11
N ARG A 124 9.73 18.29 3.33
CA ARG A 124 8.38 17.98 3.80
C ARG A 124 8.27 16.57 4.37
N VAL A 125 9.28 15.71 4.17
CA VAL A 125 9.27 14.31 4.63
C VAL A 125 10.08 14.15 5.89
N ILE A 126 9.51 13.47 6.87
CA ILE A 126 10.21 13.01 8.06
C ILE A 126 10.19 11.48 8.04
N SER A 127 11.35 10.88 7.81
CA SER A 127 11.51 9.43 7.81
C SER A 127 11.60 8.89 9.23
N LEU A 128 10.70 7.97 9.59
CA LEU A 128 10.64 7.26 10.86
C LEU A 128 10.93 5.78 10.62
N GLU A 129 12.15 5.47 10.24
CA GLU A 129 12.61 4.10 9.99
C GLU A 129 12.83 3.30 11.28
N LYS A 130 12.92 1.97 11.20
CA LYS A 130 13.04 1.05 12.35
C LYS A 130 11.94 1.25 13.40
N THR A 131 10.80 1.78 12.99
CA THR A 131 9.71 2.12 13.90
C THR A 131 8.54 1.16 13.71
N ASN A 132 8.24 0.40 14.77
CA ASN A 132 7.05 -0.46 14.76
C ASN A 132 5.86 0.33 15.28
N PHE A 133 4.89 0.60 14.40
CA PHE A 133 3.70 1.38 14.75
C PHE A 133 2.88 0.80 15.92
N ARG A 134 3.00 -0.48 16.21
CA ARG A 134 2.34 -1.11 17.38
C ARG A 134 2.89 -0.59 18.71
N ASN A 135 4.14 -0.15 18.73
CA ASN A 135 4.87 0.21 19.95
C ASN A 135 5.23 1.70 20.00
N ILE A 136 4.53 2.56 19.25
CA ILE A 136 4.80 4.00 19.21
C ILE A 136 4.51 4.67 20.54
N ASN A 137 5.18 5.79 20.79
CA ASN A 137 4.82 6.70 21.87
C ASN A 137 3.62 7.56 21.43
N ILE A 138 2.42 7.26 21.93
CA ILE A 138 1.18 7.95 21.57
C ILE A 138 1.26 9.46 21.81
N GLU A 139 1.85 9.89 22.94
CA GLU A 139 1.92 11.32 23.28
C GLU A 139 2.81 12.10 22.31
N GLU A 140 3.88 11.49 21.82
CA GLU A 140 4.71 12.08 20.77
C GLU A 140 3.91 12.26 19.47
N PHE A 141 3.21 11.22 19.04
CA PHE A 141 2.44 11.24 17.79
C PHE A 141 1.22 12.18 17.85
N LYS A 142 0.62 12.42 19.01
CA LYS A 142 -0.41 13.45 19.19
C LYS A 142 0.10 14.85 18.86
N ASN A 143 1.36 15.14 19.19
CA ASN A 143 1.99 16.44 18.92
C ASN A 143 2.22 16.70 17.42
N TYR A 144 2.19 15.67 16.58
CA TYR A 144 2.33 15.83 15.13
C TYR A 144 1.11 16.46 14.44
N ASN A 145 -0.04 16.54 15.12
CA ASN A 145 -1.29 17.11 14.59
C ASN A 145 -1.70 16.50 13.24
N ILE A 146 -1.77 15.18 13.17
CA ILE A 146 -2.00 14.42 11.96
C ILE A 146 -3.43 14.66 11.43
N ASP A 147 -3.53 15.05 10.15
CA ASP A 147 -4.81 15.30 9.45
C ASP A 147 -5.30 14.09 8.67
N LEU A 148 -4.40 13.23 8.23
CA LEU A 148 -4.71 12.04 7.44
C LEU A 148 -3.72 10.93 7.80
N VAL A 149 -4.24 9.74 8.04
CA VAL A 149 -3.41 8.52 8.12
C VAL A 149 -3.61 7.71 6.87
N VAL A 150 -2.51 7.23 6.27
CA VAL A 150 -2.54 6.29 5.14
C VAL A 150 -1.77 5.03 5.52
N VAL A 151 -2.27 3.84 5.15
CA VAL A 151 -1.72 2.56 5.62
C VAL A 151 -1.60 1.58 4.46
N ASP A 152 -0.36 1.14 4.20
CA ASP A 152 -0.04 0.03 3.29
C ASP A 152 0.92 -0.96 3.95
N VAL A 153 0.45 -1.67 4.97
CA VAL A 153 1.28 -2.65 5.70
C VAL A 153 1.20 -4.04 5.09
N SER A 154 2.27 -4.81 5.24
CA SER A 154 2.36 -6.21 4.81
C SER A 154 2.71 -7.13 5.97
N PHE A 155 2.20 -8.38 5.93
CA PHE A 155 2.46 -9.43 6.93
C PHE A 155 1.92 -9.12 8.34
N ILE A 156 0.99 -8.18 8.46
CA ILE A 156 0.36 -7.80 9.71
C ILE A 156 -1.11 -7.45 9.45
N SER A 157 -2.00 -7.80 10.39
CA SER A 157 -3.41 -7.41 10.34
C SER A 157 -3.61 -5.95 10.73
N LEU A 158 -4.57 -5.29 10.09
CA LEU A 158 -5.02 -3.94 10.44
C LEU A 158 -5.57 -3.85 11.87
N SER A 159 -5.97 -4.99 12.49
CA SER A 159 -6.39 -5.02 13.88
C SER A 159 -5.36 -4.41 14.85
N TYR A 160 -4.06 -4.52 14.54
CA TYR A 160 -2.98 -3.94 15.34
C TYR A 160 -2.73 -2.46 15.06
N ILE A 161 -3.37 -1.90 14.04
CA ILE A 161 -3.18 -0.51 13.60
C ILE A 161 -4.27 0.39 14.18
N PHE A 162 -5.53 -0.06 14.17
CA PHE A 162 -6.70 0.75 14.52
C PHE A 162 -6.63 1.34 15.93
N GLU A 163 -6.12 0.60 16.92
CA GLU A 163 -6.02 1.09 18.28
C GLU A 163 -5.18 2.37 18.38
N ASN A 164 -3.96 2.32 17.86
CA ASN A 164 -3.07 3.47 17.92
C ASN A 164 -3.54 4.62 17.04
N VAL A 165 -4.07 4.32 15.85
CA VAL A 165 -4.66 5.36 14.97
C VAL A 165 -5.79 6.09 15.70
N SER A 166 -6.69 5.39 16.38
CA SER A 166 -7.80 6.01 17.10
C SER A 166 -7.38 6.94 18.24
N LYS A 167 -6.16 6.75 18.78
CA LYS A 167 -5.59 7.57 19.86
C LYS A 167 -4.86 8.82 19.36
N ILE A 168 -4.32 8.78 18.13
CA ILE A 168 -3.53 9.88 17.56
C ILE A 168 -4.31 10.73 16.53
N LEU A 169 -5.36 10.18 15.95
CA LEU A 169 -6.16 10.86 14.93
C LEU A 169 -7.37 11.55 15.55
N ASN A 170 -7.55 12.82 15.27
CA ASN A 170 -8.71 13.58 15.74
C ASN A 170 -10.02 13.09 15.06
N LYS A 171 -11.16 13.26 15.74
CA LYS A 171 -12.45 12.69 15.32
C LYS A 171 -13.02 13.27 14.01
N ASP A 172 -12.55 14.42 13.58
CA ASP A 172 -12.91 15.07 12.30
C ASP A 172 -12.01 14.63 11.12
N LYS A 173 -11.02 13.79 11.39
CA LYS A 173 -10.02 13.31 10.42
C LYS A 173 -10.33 11.89 9.95
N CYS A 174 -9.55 11.39 9.01
CA CYS A 174 -9.80 10.09 8.40
C CYS A 174 -8.55 9.24 8.21
N LEU A 175 -8.78 7.95 8.03
CA LEU A 175 -7.80 6.93 7.74
C LEU A 175 -8.11 6.29 6.40
N ILE A 176 -7.14 6.24 5.49
CA ILE A 176 -7.18 5.39 4.30
C ILE A 176 -6.29 4.18 4.55
N ALA A 177 -6.83 2.97 4.42
CA ALA A 177 -6.07 1.75 4.64
C ALA A 177 -6.27 0.76 3.49
N LEU A 178 -5.22 -0.01 3.16
CA LEU A 178 -5.36 -1.16 2.28
C LEU A 178 -5.79 -2.38 3.08
N ILE A 179 -6.94 -2.95 2.73
CA ILE A 179 -7.34 -4.27 3.22
C ILE A 179 -6.74 -5.32 2.29
N LYS A 180 -5.87 -6.14 2.84
CA LYS A 180 -5.15 -7.20 2.12
C LYS A 180 -5.62 -8.57 2.64
N PRO A 181 -6.55 -9.26 1.96
CA PRO A 181 -7.12 -10.52 2.46
C PRO A 181 -6.07 -11.55 2.87
N GLN A 182 -4.95 -11.61 2.16
CA GLN A 182 -3.86 -12.55 2.45
C GLN A 182 -3.16 -12.31 3.79
N PHE A 183 -3.32 -11.14 4.41
CA PHE A 183 -2.76 -10.83 5.73
C PHE A 183 -3.81 -10.76 6.84
N GLU A 184 -5.08 -10.88 6.48
CA GLU A 184 -6.22 -10.82 7.40
C GLU A 184 -6.87 -12.19 7.65
N THR A 185 -6.45 -13.23 6.90
CA THR A 185 -7.01 -14.57 7.01
C THR A 185 -5.95 -15.63 7.30
N ASN A 186 -6.40 -16.85 7.63
CA ASN A 186 -5.50 -17.96 7.94
C ASN A 186 -4.84 -18.52 6.67
N LYS A 187 -3.65 -19.08 6.81
CA LYS A 187 -2.90 -19.71 5.70
C LYS A 187 -3.68 -20.82 4.99
N LYS A 188 -4.63 -21.47 5.67
CA LYS A 188 -5.49 -22.52 5.08
C LYS A 188 -6.40 -22.01 3.97
N GLU A 189 -6.70 -20.71 3.96
CA GLU A 189 -7.55 -20.06 2.97
C GLU A 189 -6.76 -19.61 1.72
N HIS A 190 -5.45 -19.81 1.73
CA HIS A 190 -4.57 -19.48 0.62
C HIS A 190 -4.42 -20.68 -0.31
N ASN A 191 -4.38 -20.42 -1.60
CA ASN A 191 -3.95 -21.42 -2.58
C ASN A 191 -2.42 -21.67 -2.47
N LYS A 192 -1.90 -22.59 -3.29
CA LYS A 192 -0.46 -22.96 -3.31
C LYS A 192 0.48 -21.78 -3.59
N ASN A 193 -0.04 -20.70 -4.18
CA ASN A 193 0.72 -19.49 -4.50
C ASN A 193 0.54 -18.36 -3.47
N GLY A 194 -0.15 -18.63 -2.34
CA GLY A 194 -0.42 -17.62 -1.32
C GLY A 194 -1.54 -16.64 -1.69
N VAL A 195 -2.40 -17.00 -2.66
CA VAL A 195 -3.51 -16.17 -3.13
C VAL A 195 -4.81 -16.58 -2.47
N VAL A 196 -5.59 -15.62 -2.01
CA VAL A 196 -6.96 -15.81 -1.54
C VAL A 196 -7.89 -15.57 -2.73
N ASN A 197 -8.46 -16.66 -3.29
CA ASN A 197 -9.25 -16.62 -4.54
C ASN A 197 -10.76 -16.82 -4.31
N ASN A 198 -11.23 -16.80 -3.08
CA ASN A 198 -12.63 -17.04 -2.77
C ASN A 198 -13.34 -15.74 -2.37
N PRO A 199 -14.34 -15.25 -3.16
CA PRO A 199 -15.07 -14.02 -2.84
C PRO A 199 -15.76 -14.04 -1.46
N LYS A 200 -16.20 -15.23 -0.98
CA LYS A 200 -16.79 -15.36 0.35
C LYS A 200 -15.77 -15.07 1.46
N ILE A 201 -14.53 -15.54 1.29
CA ILE A 201 -13.45 -15.26 2.25
C ILE A 201 -13.13 -13.77 2.26
N HIS A 202 -13.09 -13.11 1.09
CA HIS A 202 -12.90 -11.65 1.02
C HIS A 202 -14.01 -10.91 1.76
N PHE A 203 -15.25 -11.34 1.65
CA PHE A 203 -16.37 -10.75 2.39
C PHE A 203 -16.20 -10.90 3.90
N GLU A 204 -15.86 -12.10 4.39
CA GLU A 204 -15.61 -12.35 5.82
C GLU A 204 -14.41 -11.53 6.34
N VAL A 205 -13.32 -11.45 5.57
CA VAL A 205 -12.17 -10.62 5.89
C VAL A 205 -12.58 -9.16 6.08
N ILE A 206 -13.31 -8.57 5.13
CA ILE A 206 -13.76 -7.18 5.22
C ILE A 206 -14.67 -6.99 6.44
N LYS A 207 -15.57 -7.93 6.74
CA LYS A 207 -16.43 -7.89 7.93
C LYS A 207 -15.62 -7.94 9.22
N ASN A 208 -14.58 -8.77 9.28
CA ASN A 208 -13.69 -8.84 10.44
C ASN A 208 -12.92 -7.52 10.63
N VAL A 209 -12.39 -6.95 9.55
CA VAL A 209 -11.70 -5.66 9.59
C VAL A 209 -12.63 -4.55 10.08
N ILE A 210 -13.90 -4.51 9.61
CA ILE A 210 -14.92 -3.60 10.14
C ILE A 210 -15.12 -3.80 11.64
N SER A 211 -15.25 -5.05 12.08
CA SER A 211 -15.42 -5.36 13.51
C SER A 211 -14.24 -4.88 14.36
N TYR A 212 -13.01 -5.04 13.86
CA TYR A 212 -11.81 -4.56 14.55
C TYR A 212 -11.78 -3.03 14.63
N ALA A 213 -12.08 -2.34 13.53
CA ALA A 213 -12.12 -0.87 13.50
C ALA A 213 -13.19 -0.30 14.44
N ASN A 214 -14.39 -0.91 14.44
CA ASN A 214 -15.53 -0.45 15.25
C ASN A 214 -15.24 -0.49 16.76
N LYS A 215 -14.38 -1.42 17.23
CA LYS A 215 -13.96 -1.48 18.65
C LYS A 215 -13.28 -0.19 19.10
N TYR A 216 -12.66 0.54 18.19
CA TYR A 216 -11.93 1.77 18.46
C TYR A 216 -12.68 3.02 17.93
N GLY A 217 -13.95 2.88 17.55
CA GLY A 217 -14.78 3.98 17.07
C GLY A 217 -14.49 4.43 15.65
N LEU A 218 -13.77 3.62 14.87
CA LEU A 218 -13.51 3.85 13.45
C LEU A 218 -14.50 3.02 12.63
N TYR A 219 -15.16 3.62 11.66
CA TYR A 219 -16.23 3.02 10.86
C TYR A 219 -15.85 3.05 9.38
N LEU A 220 -16.07 1.94 8.67
CA LEU A 220 -15.82 1.86 7.23
C LEU A 220 -16.90 2.59 6.46
N ASN A 221 -16.57 3.76 5.92
CA ASN A 221 -17.52 4.59 5.17
C ASN A 221 -17.49 4.33 3.67
N LYS A 222 -16.29 4.07 3.09
CA LYS A 222 -16.13 3.80 1.66
C LYS A 222 -15.14 2.65 1.44
N LEU A 223 -15.40 1.89 0.37
CA LEU A 223 -14.59 0.74 -0.05
C LEU A 223 -14.56 0.69 -1.58
N ASP A 224 -13.40 0.40 -2.16
CA ASP A 224 -13.26 0.05 -3.58
C ASP A 224 -12.09 -0.93 -3.76
N SER A 225 -11.99 -1.57 -4.91
CA SER A 225 -10.84 -2.41 -5.25
C SER A 225 -9.61 -1.56 -5.54
N SER A 226 -8.42 -2.05 -5.18
CA SER A 226 -7.16 -1.48 -5.63
C SER A 226 -7.07 -1.46 -7.17
N PRO A 227 -6.45 -0.44 -7.78
CA PRO A 227 -6.26 -0.40 -9.24
C PRO A 227 -5.26 -1.44 -9.74
N ILE A 228 -4.42 -1.94 -8.85
CA ILE A 228 -3.38 -2.92 -9.14
C ILE A 228 -3.44 -4.07 -8.13
N ARG A 229 -2.97 -5.23 -8.56
CA ARG A 229 -2.84 -6.42 -7.71
C ARG A 229 -1.63 -6.33 -6.79
N GLY A 230 -1.66 -7.10 -5.69
CA GLY A 230 -0.52 -7.25 -4.79
C GLY A 230 0.71 -7.87 -5.49
N ASP A 231 1.92 -7.43 -5.10
CA ASP A 231 3.18 -7.65 -5.84
C ASP A 231 3.54 -9.10 -6.14
N LYS A 232 3.62 -9.92 -5.11
CA LYS A 232 4.24 -11.25 -5.26
C LYS A 232 3.26 -12.34 -5.66
N SER A 233 2.02 -12.19 -5.26
CA SER A 233 1.00 -13.24 -5.38
C SER A 233 -0.13 -12.89 -6.33
N GLY A 234 -0.26 -11.62 -6.73
CA GLY A 234 -1.38 -11.15 -7.54
C GLY A 234 -2.70 -11.09 -6.77
N ASN A 235 -2.65 -11.01 -5.44
CA ASN A 235 -3.85 -10.91 -4.61
C ASN A 235 -4.67 -9.64 -4.95
N ILE A 236 -5.99 -9.77 -4.89
CA ILE A 236 -6.90 -8.62 -4.86
C ILE A 236 -6.71 -7.91 -3.52
N GLU A 237 -6.55 -6.60 -3.58
CA GLU A 237 -6.48 -5.72 -2.42
C GLU A 237 -7.58 -4.67 -2.52
N TYR A 238 -7.99 -4.10 -1.39
CA TYR A 238 -9.05 -3.10 -1.35
C TYR A 238 -8.53 -1.82 -0.71
N ILE A 239 -8.88 -0.68 -1.32
CA ILE A 239 -8.74 0.63 -0.72
C ILE A 239 -9.97 0.90 0.14
N SER A 240 -9.78 1.44 1.35
CA SER A 240 -10.84 1.66 2.32
C SER A 240 -10.68 3.00 3.02
N LEU A 241 -11.80 3.67 3.30
CA LEU A 241 -11.86 4.91 4.08
C LEU A 241 -12.57 4.66 5.39
N PHE A 242 -11.89 4.93 6.49
CA PHE A 242 -12.44 4.90 7.84
C PHE A 242 -12.51 6.31 8.43
N THR A 243 -13.61 6.60 9.11
CA THR A 243 -13.79 7.82 9.91
C THR A 243 -14.43 7.49 11.25
N PHE A 244 -14.59 8.49 12.11
CA PHE A 244 -15.32 8.36 13.36
C PHE A 244 -16.85 8.53 13.18
N ASN A 245 -17.33 8.83 11.98
CA ASN A 245 -18.76 8.92 11.66
C ASN A 245 -19.35 7.53 11.44
N LYS A 246 -20.48 7.23 12.08
CA LYS A 246 -21.12 5.90 12.06
C LYS A 246 -21.81 5.52 10.74
N ASP A 247 -21.57 6.22 9.66
CA ASP A 247 -22.12 5.92 8.33
C ASP A 247 -21.46 4.65 7.75
N ASN A 248 -21.94 3.49 8.17
CA ASN A 248 -21.40 2.23 7.70
C ASN A 248 -21.80 1.91 6.27
N ILE A 249 -20.83 1.45 5.48
CA ILE A 249 -21.10 0.82 4.19
C ILE A 249 -21.99 -0.43 4.39
N CYS A 250 -23.02 -0.60 3.55
CA CYS A 250 -23.89 -1.77 3.64
C CYS A 250 -23.25 -3.04 3.03
N ASN A 251 -23.77 -4.20 3.42
CA ASN A 251 -23.24 -5.50 2.94
C ASN A 251 -23.35 -5.67 1.42
N GLU A 252 -24.40 -5.12 0.80
CA GLU A 252 -24.63 -5.15 -0.64
C GLU A 252 -23.53 -4.41 -1.39
N ASN A 253 -23.12 -3.25 -0.88
CA ASN A 253 -22.03 -2.48 -1.47
C ASN A 253 -20.69 -3.23 -1.34
N ILE A 254 -20.43 -3.88 -0.21
CA ILE A 254 -19.22 -4.72 -0.03
C ILE A 254 -19.19 -5.85 -1.07
N LYS A 255 -20.30 -6.57 -1.23
CA LYS A 255 -20.42 -7.65 -2.22
C LYS A 255 -20.25 -7.13 -3.65
N CYS A 256 -20.82 -5.98 -3.97
CA CYS A 256 -20.66 -5.34 -5.28
C CYS A 256 -19.18 -5.04 -5.58
N VAL A 257 -18.46 -4.43 -4.64
CA VAL A 257 -17.02 -4.14 -4.79
C VAL A 257 -16.21 -5.41 -4.99
N ILE A 258 -16.49 -6.48 -4.21
CA ILE A 258 -15.80 -7.77 -4.34
C ILE A 258 -16.06 -8.37 -5.72
N ASN A 259 -17.32 -8.46 -6.16
CA ASN A 259 -17.67 -9.02 -7.46
C ASN A 259 -16.99 -8.24 -8.61
N ASN A 260 -17.00 -6.92 -8.54
CA ASN A 260 -16.30 -6.08 -9.53
C ASN A 260 -14.79 -6.32 -9.55
N ALA A 261 -14.17 -6.55 -8.38
CA ALA A 261 -12.74 -6.83 -8.29
C ALA A 261 -12.35 -8.19 -8.88
N PHE A 262 -13.22 -9.20 -8.74
CA PHE A 262 -13.02 -10.53 -9.33
C PHE A 262 -13.32 -10.56 -10.83
N ASN A 263 -14.25 -9.72 -11.32
CA ASN A 263 -14.65 -9.68 -12.75
C ASN A 263 -13.70 -8.82 -13.62
N LYS A 264 -12.80 -8.04 -13.05
CA LYS A 264 -11.85 -7.19 -13.80
C LYS A 264 -10.72 -7.97 -14.51
N ASP A 265 -10.66 -9.28 -14.33
CA ASP A 265 -9.59 -10.14 -14.88
C ASP A 265 -10.09 -11.11 -15.98
N ILE A 266 -11.23 -10.83 -16.60
CA ILE A 266 -11.73 -11.58 -17.75
C ILE A 266 -11.53 -10.80 -19.03
#